data_382bfbc77ab9842c82bba9c49cea3cae
#
_entry.id   382bfbc77ab9842c82bba9c49cea3cae
#
_cell.length_a   1.000
_cell.length_b   1.000
_cell.length_c   1.000
_cell.angle_alpha   90.00
_cell.angle_beta   90.00
_cell.angle_gamma   90.00
#
_symmetry.space_group_name_H-M   'P 1'
#
loop_
_entity.id
_entity.type
_entity.pdbx_description
1 polymer ?
#
loop_
_entity_poly.entity_id
_entity_poly.type
_entity_poly.pdbx_seq_one_letter_code
_entity_poly.pdbx_strand_id
1 'polypeptide(L)'
;YQSGNAIGIHSYSHDYKKIYTSPQAYTGELLQTEQLIYDIIHVRPVISRAPGGTSGHFTPAFWKAINDIGYIEVGWNALTGDADGTGKTASKEVENLRRQLVIRPYLNTHLVILMHDAAGHEATVQALPDIIKLLKDQGYTFRVVTTAIPPSW
;
A
#
# COMPACT_ATOMS: atom_id res chain seq x y z
N TYR A 1 10.22 10.73 4.84
CA TYR A 1 11.08 9.88 5.67
C TYR A 1 11.50 10.61 6.96
N GLN A 2 12.07 11.80 6.87
CA GLN A 2 12.50 12.59 8.04
C GLN A 2 11.38 12.87 9.04
N SER A 3 10.13 12.91 8.60
CA SER A 3 8.95 13.06 9.48
C SER A 3 8.53 11.75 10.18
N GLY A 4 9.33 10.67 10.07
CA GLY A 4 9.06 9.39 10.71
C GLY A 4 8.16 8.44 9.91
N ASN A 5 7.84 8.76 8.65
CA ASN A 5 7.07 7.86 7.80
C ASN A 5 7.96 6.75 7.21
N ALA A 6 7.39 5.57 6.97
CA ALA A 6 8.06 4.53 6.22
C ALA A 6 8.05 4.85 4.72
N ILE A 7 9.12 4.42 4.03
CA ILE A 7 9.16 4.40 2.58
C ILE A 7 9.15 2.95 2.13
N GLY A 8 8.25 2.63 1.21
CA GLY A 8 8.17 1.34 0.53
C GLY A 8 8.33 1.51 -0.98
N ILE A 9 8.45 0.40 -1.69
CA ILE A 9 8.68 0.37 -3.13
C ILE A 9 7.40 -0.12 -3.83
N HIS A 10 7.04 0.55 -4.95
CA HIS A 10 5.84 0.24 -5.74
C HIS A 10 6.21 0.03 -7.22
N SER A 11 7.20 -0.84 -7.50
CA SER A 11 7.89 -1.02 -8.77
C SER A 11 8.63 0.25 -9.23
N TYR A 12 9.21 0.21 -10.43
CA TYR A 12 9.84 1.35 -11.11
C TYR A 12 8.92 1.89 -12.20
N SER A 13 8.43 1.02 -13.09
CA SER A 13 7.66 1.43 -14.27
C SER A 13 6.15 1.45 -14.07
N HIS A 14 5.62 0.73 -13.08
CA HIS A 14 4.20 0.45 -12.90
C HIS A 14 3.53 -0.19 -14.14
N ASP A 15 4.31 -0.78 -15.03
CA ASP A 15 3.82 -1.43 -16.24
C ASP A 15 3.55 -2.92 -15.99
N TYR A 16 2.27 -3.27 -15.84
CA TYR A 16 1.82 -4.65 -15.56
C TYR A 16 2.31 -5.67 -16.60
N LYS A 17 2.41 -5.25 -17.88
CA LYS A 17 2.86 -6.14 -18.94
C LYS A 17 4.37 -6.43 -18.86
N LYS A 18 5.11 -5.63 -18.11
CA LYS A 18 6.53 -5.78 -17.88
C LYS A 18 6.80 -6.47 -16.55
N ILE A 19 6.28 -5.93 -15.48
CA ILE A 19 6.62 -6.37 -14.11
C ILE A 19 6.17 -7.80 -13.80
N TYR A 20 5.07 -8.26 -14.38
CA TYR A 20 4.53 -9.60 -14.12
C TYR A 20 4.91 -10.66 -15.16
N THR A 21 5.86 -10.37 -16.04
CA THR A 21 6.36 -11.37 -17.01
C THR A 21 7.19 -12.46 -16.34
N SER A 22 7.89 -12.15 -15.27
CA SER A 22 8.66 -13.12 -14.48
C SER A 22 8.99 -12.57 -13.08
N PRO A 23 9.29 -13.46 -12.12
CA PRO A 23 9.79 -13.03 -10.80
C PRO A 23 11.00 -12.10 -10.89
N GLN A 24 11.93 -12.38 -11.81
CA GLN A 24 13.14 -11.57 -12.02
C GLN A 24 12.82 -10.17 -12.58
N ALA A 25 11.82 -10.05 -13.46
CA ALA A 25 11.37 -8.75 -13.94
C ALA A 25 10.80 -7.91 -12.78
N TYR A 26 9.98 -8.52 -11.92
CA TYR A 26 9.41 -7.85 -10.75
C TYR A 26 10.50 -7.40 -9.75
N THR A 27 11.36 -8.33 -9.32
CA THR A 27 12.43 -8.00 -8.35
C THR A 27 13.45 -7.02 -8.92
N GLY A 28 13.72 -7.06 -10.23
CA GLY A 28 14.58 -6.09 -10.91
C GLY A 28 14.03 -4.66 -10.82
N GLU A 29 12.72 -4.48 -10.95
CA GLU A 29 12.05 -3.17 -10.78
C GLU A 29 12.10 -2.69 -9.31
N LEU A 30 11.98 -3.60 -8.35
CA LEU A 30 12.13 -3.25 -6.93
C LEU A 30 13.56 -2.74 -6.65
N LEU A 31 14.58 -3.49 -7.08
CA LEU A 31 15.98 -3.14 -6.85
C LEU A 31 16.39 -1.85 -7.57
N GLN A 32 15.83 -1.59 -8.76
CA GLN A 32 16.06 -0.34 -9.48
C GLN A 32 15.52 0.87 -8.69
N THR A 33 14.31 0.77 -8.15
CA THR A 33 13.70 1.83 -7.34
C THR A 33 14.41 1.98 -5.99
N GLU A 34 14.81 0.86 -5.36
CA GLU A 34 15.61 0.87 -4.14
C GLU A 34 16.89 1.69 -4.32
N GLN A 35 17.60 1.49 -5.43
CA GLN A 35 18.85 2.22 -5.68
C GLN A 35 18.59 3.72 -5.79
N LEU A 36 17.54 4.16 -6.49
CA LEU A 36 17.17 5.58 -6.57
C LEU A 36 16.82 6.18 -5.20
N ILE A 37 16.10 5.44 -4.37
CA ILE A 37 15.77 5.86 -3.01
C ILE A 37 17.05 5.98 -2.18
N TYR A 38 17.95 4.98 -2.29
CA TYR A 38 19.23 5.00 -1.59
C TYR A 38 20.10 6.19 -1.97
N ASP A 39 20.14 6.55 -3.23
CA ASP A 39 20.92 7.69 -3.72
C ASP A 39 20.44 9.04 -3.15
N ILE A 40 19.15 9.11 -2.75
CA ILE A 40 18.54 10.34 -2.20
C ILE A 40 18.62 10.39 -0.67
N ILE A 41 18.27 9.31 0.01
CA ILE A 41 18.12 9.31 1.48
C ILE A 41 19.06 8.36 2.22
N HIS A 42 19.91 7.63 1.50
CA HIS A 42 20.87 6.64 2.03
C HIS A 42 20.24 5.53 2.89
N VAL A 43 18.99 5.19 2.60
CA VAL A 43 18.24 4.07 3.22
C VAL A 43 17.78 3.12 2.12
N ARG A 44 17.89 1.81 2.37
CA ARG A 44 17.37 0.77 1.49
C ARG A 44 16.07 0.24 2.04
N PRO A 45 14.92 0.61 1.45
CA PRO A 45 13.64 0.03 1.85
C PRO A 45 13.61 -1.47 1.53
N VAL A 46 13.01 -2.24 2.43
CA VAL A 46 12.77 -3.69 2.25
C VAL A 46 11.28 -4.03 2.25
N ILE A 47 10.44 -3.02 2.13
CA ILE A 47 8.99 -3.15 2.06
C ILE A 47 8.56 -2.81 0.65
N SER A 48 7.76 -3.66 0.03
CA SER A 48 7.16 -3.43 -1.28
C SER A 48 5.65 -3.57 -1.25
N ARG A 49 5.01 -2.99 -2.25
CA ARG A 49 3.62 -3.25 -2.58
C ARG A 49 3.51 -3.48 -4.08
N ALA A 50 2.88 -4.60 -4.46
CA ALA A 50 2.69 -4.96 -5.86
C ALA A 50 1.67 -4.03 -6.51
N PRO A 51 1.96 -3.44 -7.69
CA PRO A 51 0.98 -2.72 -8.49
C PRO A 51 -0.26 -3.59 -8.76
N GLY A 52 -1.45 -3.09 -8.38
CA GLY A 52 -2.70 -3.84 -8.45
C GLY A 52 -2.85 -4.98 -7.43
N GLY A 53 -1.87 -5.16 -6.55
CA GLY A 53 -1.87 -6.23 -5.54
C GLY A 53 -1.27 -7.53 -6.05
N THR A 54 -1.21 -8.51 -5.17
CA THR A 54 -0.60 -9.83 -5.48
C THR A 54 -1.57 -10.82 -6.08
N SER A 55 -2.87 -10.62 -5.87
CA SER A 55 -3.92 -11.53 -6.35
C SER A 55 -3.93 -11.59 -7.89
N GLY A 56 -3.91 -12.82 -8.43
CA GLY A 56 -3.88 -13.05 -9.88
C GLY A 56 -2.52 -12.82 -10.55
N HIS A 57 -1.52 -12.31 -9.81
CA HIS A 57 -0.17 -12.04 -10.33
C HIS A 57 0.90 -12.91 -9.69
N PHE A 58 0.83 -13.12 -8.38
CA PHE A 58 1.89 -13.83 -7.66
C PHE A 58 1.66 -15.33 -7.64
N THR A 59 2.65 -16.05 -8.14
CA THR A 59 2.82 -17.49 -7.95
C THR A 59 3.80 -17.77 -6.81
N PRO A 60 3.96 -19.02 -6.33
CA PRO A 60 5.00 -19.36 -5.37
C PRO A 60 6.41 -18.91 -5.78
N ALA A 61 6.69 -18.85 -7.10
CA ALA A 61 7.98 -18.37 -7.60
C ALA A 61 8.19 -16.86 -7.36
N PHE A 62 7.14 -16.02 -7.46
CA PHE A 62 7.22 -14.60 -7.12
C PHE A 62 7.47 -14.41 -5.61
N TRP A 63 6.72 -15.12 -4.78
CA TRP A 63 6.92 -15.07 -3.33
C TRP A 63 8.35 -15.48 -2.93
N LYS A 64 8.85 -16.57 -3.54
CA LYS A 64 10.23 -16.98 -3.31
C LYS A 64 11.24 -15.90 -3.71
N ALA A 65 11.08 -15.32 -4.90
CA ALA A 65 12.03 -14.32 -5.41
C ALA A 65 12.07 -13.06 -4.52
N ILE A 66 10.92 -12.61 -4.00
CA ILE A 66 10.85 -11.48 -3.06
C ILE A 66 11.54 -11.82 -1.75
N ASN A 67 11.27 -12.99 -1.19
CA ASN A 67 11.92 -13.44 0.04
C ASN A 67 13.43 -13.61 -0.13
N ASP A 68 13.89 -14.13 -1.28
CA ASP A 68 15.31 -14.32 -1.58
C ASP A 68 16.10 -12.99 -1.57
N ILE A 69 15.48 -11.88 -1.94
CA ILE A 69 16.09 -10.54 -1.87
C ILE A 69 15.82 -9.81 -0.53
N GLY A 70 15.16 -10.49 0.42
CA GLY A 70 14.92 -9.95 1.77
C GLY A 70 13.78 -8.93 1.86
N TYR A 71 12.87 -8.90 0.90
CA TYR A 71 11.73 -7.99 0.90
C TYR A 71 10.49 -8.58 1.55
N ILE A 72 9.64 -7.68 2.06
CA ILE A 72 8.31 -8.00 2.56
C ILE A 72 7.28 -7.29 1.68
N GLU A 73 6.35 -8.07 1.14
CA GLU A 73 5.23 -7.55 0.37
C GLU A 73 4.09 -7.17 1.29
N VAL A 74 3.60 -5.94 1.19
CA VAL A 74 2.54 -5.39 2.04
C VAL A 74 1.32 -5.04 1.19
N GLY A 75 0.25 -5.80 1.34
CA GLY A 75 -1.04 -5.53 0.70
C GLY A 75 -1.89 -4.50 1.45
N TRP A 76 -3.20 -4.61 1.27
CA TRP A 76 -4.21 -3.82 1.99
C TRP A 76 -5.44 -4.69 2.26
N ASN A 77 -6.25 -4.31 3.26
CA ASN A 77 -7.51 -4.98 3.60
C ASN A 77 -8.71 -4.03 3.61
N ALA A 78 -8.48 -2.73 3.41
CA ALA A 78 -9.53 -1.74 3.20
C ALA A 78 -9.08 -0.71 2.14
N LEU A 79 -10.02 -0.04 1.52
CA LEU A 79 -9.77 0.98 0.50
C LEU A 79 -10.83 2.09 0.56
N THR A 80 -10.48 3.28 0.12
CA THR A 80 -11.41 4.41 0.04
C THR A 80 -12.23 4.40 -1.25
N GLY A 81 -11.78 3.66 -2.28
CA GLY A 81 -12.39 3.65 -3.59
C GLY A 81 -11.95 4.82 -4.49
N ASP A 82 -10.88 5.49 -4.12
CA ASP A 82 -10.33 6.64 -4.85
C ASP A 82 -9.87 6.28 -6.27
N ALA A 83 -9.38 5.05 -6.50
CA ALA A 83 -8.91 4.58 -7.81
C ALA A 83 -9.93 3.72 -8.58
N ASP A 84 -10.98 3.19 -7.93
CA ASP A 84 -11.97 2.32 -8.58
C ASP A 84 -13.24 3.07 -9.05
N GLY A 85 -13.27 4.37 -8.84
CA GLY A 85 -14.36 5.24 -9.24
C GLY A 85 -15.55 5.29 -8.27
N THR A 86 -15.47 4.60 -7.12
CA THR A 86 -16.51 4.65 -6.08
C THR A 86 -16.30 5.79 -5.08
N GLY A 87 -15.05 6.27 -4.92
CA GLY A 87 -14.63 7.36 -4.03
C GLY A 87 -14.40 8.68 -4.77
N LYS A 88 -15.35 9.16 -5.57
CA LYS A 88 -15.20 10.37 -6.40
C LYS A 88 -15.20 11.68 -5.61
N THR A 89 -15.56 11.66 -4.35
CA THR A 89 -15.58 12.83 -3.46
C THR A 89 -15.06 12.44 -2.08
N ALA A 90 -14.51 13.40 -1.35
CA ALA A 90 -14.01 13.19 0.01
C ALA A 90 -15.06 12.50 0.91
N SER A 91 -16.31 12.95 0.86
CA SER A 91 -17.38 12.34 1.66
C SER A 91 -17.67 10.88 1.27
N LYS A 92 -17.56 10.53 -0.02
CA LYS A 92 -17.73 9.14 -0.47
C LYS A 92 -16.59 8.24 -0.04
N GLU A 93 -15.38 8.71 -0.05
CA GLU A 93 -14.22 7.96 0.46
C GLU A 93 -14.39 7.63 1.95
N VAL A 94 -14.77 8.62 2.76
CA VAL A 94 -15.06 8.43 4.19
C VAL A 94 -16.21 7.43 4.38
N GLU A 95 -17.31 7.55 3.62
CA GLU A 95 -18.45 6.64 3.68
C GLU A 95 -18.06 5.20 3.29
N ASN A 96 -17.30 5.04 2.21
CA ASN A 96 -16.82 3.74 1.76
C ASN A 96 -16.00 3.03 2.85
N LEU A 97 -15.08 3.74 3.49
CA LEU A 97 -14.31 3.19 4.60
C LEU A 97 -15.20 2.86 5.80
N ARG A 98 -16.08 3.78 6.21
CA ARG A 98 -17.02 3.55 7.33
C ARG A 98 -17.85 2.28 7.11
N ARG A 99 -18.38 2.09 5.89
CA ARG A 99 -19.15 0.89 5.55
C ARG A 99 -18.32 -0.38 5.69
N GLN A 100 -17.06 -0.38 5.23
CA GLN A 100 -16.18 -1.54 5.36
C GLN A 100 -15.92 -1.90 6.82
N LEU A 101 -15.70 -0.92 7.68
CA LEU A 101 -15.49 -1.15 9.12
C LEU A 101 -16.71 -1.79 9.79
N VAL A 102 -17.93 -1.45 9.34
CA VAL A 102 -19.17 -2.06 9.86
C VAL A 102 -19.33 -3.50 9.40
N ILE A 103 -19.14 -3.77 8.10
CA ILE A 103 -19.41 -5.10 7.52
C ILE A 103 -18.24 -6.09 7.68
N ARG A 104 -17.08 -5.63 8.11
CA ARG A 104 -15.85 -6.42 8.29
C ARG A 104 -15.25 -6.19 9.68
N PRO A 105 -15.88 -6.73 10.76
CA PRO A 105 -15.44 -6.47 12.13
C PRO A 105 -13.98 -6.87 12.42
N TYR A 106 -13.41 -7.82 11.66
CA TYR A 106 -12.01 -8.22 11.80
C TYR A 106 -11.01 -7.09 11.49
N LEU A 107 -11.42 -6.04 10.77
CA LEU A 107 -10.59 -4.86 10.53
C LEU A 107 -10.26 -4.10 11.82
N ASN A 108 -11.00 -4.33 12.90
CA ASN A 108 -10.72 -3.72 14.21
C ASN A 108 -9.39 -4.17 14.83
N THR A 109 -8.83 -5.29 14.40
CA THR A 109 -7.57 -5.81 14.92
C THR A 109 -6.36 -5.36 14.11
N HIS A 110 -6.53 -5.16 12.81
CA HIS A 110 -5.47 -4.79 11.88
C HIS A 110 -6.05 -4.15 10.64
N LEU A 111 -5.63 -2.92 10.34
CA LEU A 111 -6.16 -2.14 9.22
C LEU A 111 -5.03 -1.54 8.39
N VAL A 112 -4.98 -1.89 7.11
CA VAL A 112 -4.13 -1.26 6.10
C VAL A 112 -5.03 -0.72 5.00
N ILE A 113 -5.06 0.59 4.86
CA ILE A 113 -5.94 1.28 3.90
C ILE A 113 -5.16 1.63 2.63
N LEU A 114 -5.71 1.26 1.48
CA LEU A 114 -5.22 1.70 0.19
C LEU A 114 -5.80 3.08 -0.15
N MET A 115 -4.94 4.00 -0.47
CA MET A 115 -5.24 5.34 -1.01
C MET A 115 -4.14 5.74 -1.99
N HIS A 116 -4.41 6.70 -2.85
CA HIS A 116 -3.47 7.23 -3.82
C HIS A 116 -3.25 8.74 -3.62
N ASP A 117 -2.05 9.22 -3.93
CA ASP A 117 -1.64 10.63 -3.82
C ASP A 117 -1.18 11.22 -5.16
N ALA A 118 -1.51 10.53 -6.27
CA ALA A 118 -1.22 11.00 -7.62
C ALA A 118 -2.12 12.17 -8.04
N ALA A 119 -1.77 12.84 -9.11
CA ALA A 119 -2.62 13.88 -9.72
C ALA A 119 -4.03 13.34 -10.03
N GLY A 120 -5.05 14.11 -9.70
CA GLY A 120 -6.46 13.70 -9.85
C GLY A 120 -7.06 13.02 -8.61
N HIS A 121 -6.29 12.90 -7.51
CA HIS A 121 -6.75 12.34 -6.23
C HIS A 121 -6.91 13.42 -5.14
N GLU A 122 -7.29 14.65 -5.51
CA GLU A 122 -7.51 15.76 -4.57
C GLU A 122 -8.60 15.44 -3.54
N ALA A 123 -9.60 14.63 -3.92
CA ALA A 123 -10.64 14.16 -3.01
C ALA A 123 -10.06 13.33 -1.85
N THR A 124 -9.05 12.52 -2.12
CA THR A 124 -8.35 11.71 -1.10
C THR A 124 -7.64 12.61 -0.09
N VAL A 125 -6.95 13.65 -0.56
CA VAL A 125 -6.31 14.63 0.33
C VAL A 125 -7.34 15.32 1.23
N GLN A 126 -8.49 15.69 0.66
CA GLN A 126 -9.59 16.33 1.40
C GLN A 126 -10.28 15.36 2.37
N ALA A 127 -10.35 14.06 2.04
CA ALA A 127 -10.95 13.03 2.90
C ALA A 127 -10.07 12.67 4.09
N LEU A 128 -8.75 12.83 3.98
CA LEU A 128 -7.79 12.30 4.95
C LEU A 128 -8.01 12.78 6.40
N PRO A 129 -8.29 14.07 6.68
CA PRO A 129 -8.59 14.51 8.04
C PRO A 129 -9.79 13.80 8.66
N ASP A 130 -10.87 13.61 7.91
CA ASP A 130 -12.09 12.97 8.37
C ASP A 130 -11.90 11.45 8.54
N ILE A 131 -11.11 10.81 7.67
CA ILE A 131 -10.71 9.41 7.81
C ILE A 131 -9.90 9.22 9.08
N ILE A 132 -8.91 10.07 9.34
CA ILE A 132 -8.09 10.01 10.56
C ILE A 132 -8.97 10.19 11.80
N LYS A 133 -9.89 11.17 11.77
CA LYS A 133 -10.82 11.40 12.88
C LYS A 133 -11.73 10.18 13.11
N LEU A 134 -12.35 9.64 12.05
CA LEU A 134 -13.19 8.45 12.11
C LEU A 134 -12.48 7.29 12.80
N LEU A 135 -11.24 7.01 12.41
CA LEU A 135 -10.47 5.90 12.95
C LEU A 135 -10.08 6.15 14.42
N LYS A 136 -9.67 7.37 14.77
CA LYS A 136 -9.36 7.74 16.16
C LYS A 136 -10.59 7.62 17.07
N ASP A 137 -11.74 8.08 16.61
CA ASP A 137 -13.01 7.98 17.35
C ASP A 137 -13.42 6.50 17.59
N GLN A 138 -12.99 5.58 16.74
CA GLN A 138 -13.19 4.14 16.90
C GLN A 138 -12.06 3.42 17.67
N GLY A 139 -11.09 4.17 18.19
CA GLY A 139 -10.02 3.62 19.04
C GLY A 139 -8.81 3.07 18.29
N TYR A 140 -8.69 3.31 16.97
CA TYR A 140 -7.49 2.90 16.23
C TYR A 140 -6.28 3.73 16.63
N THR A 141 -5.13 3.06 16.72
CA THR A 141 -3.81 3.69 16.83
C THR A 141 -3.08 3.60 15.50
N PHE A 142 -2.54 4.73 15.06
CA PHE A 142 -1.76 4.79 13.82
C PHE A 142 -0.32 4.36 14.08
N ARG A 143 0.21 3.54 13.20
CA ARG A 143 1.59 3.05 13.26
C ARG A 143 2.25 3.15 11.89
N VAL A 144 3.54 3.28 11.89
CA VAL A 144 4.37 3.20 10.69
C VAL A 144 4.45 1.73 10.25
N VAL A 145 4.39 1.49 8.94
CA VAL A 145 4.60 0.15 8.38
C VAL A 145 6.05 -0.27 8.63
N THR A 146 6.23 -1.46 9.19
CA THR A 146 7.54 -2.07 9.45
C THR A 146 7.55 -3.50 8.92
N THR A 147 8.71 -4.16 8.97
CA THR A 147 8.84 -5.58 8.58
C THR A 147 8.09 -6.54 9.52
N ALA A 148 7.63 -6.07 10.67
CA ALA A 148 6.82 -6.84 11.62
C ALA A 148 5.30 -6.69 11.39
N ILE A 149 4.87 -6.03 10.30
CA ILE A 149 3.45 -5.87 9.98
C ILE A 149 2.81 -7.25 9.73
N PRO A 150 1.66 -7.56 10.35
CA PRO A 150 0.93 -8.77 10.00
C PRO A 150 0.46 -8.75 8.54
N PRO A 151 0.26 -9.91 7.90
CA PRO A 151 -0.36 -9.98 6.58
C PRO A 151 -1.72 -9.27 6.56
N SER A 152 -2.01 -8.55 5.50
CA SER A 152 -3.26 -7.78 5.32
C SER A 152 -4.27 -8.45 4.39
N TRP A 153 -4.06 -9.72 4.05
CA TRP A 153 -4.93 -10.58 3.23
C TRP A 153 -5.49 -11.75 4.02
#